data_52587c5eba9bd2e9c304110070d86c36
#
_entry.id   52587c5eba9bd2e9c304110070d86c36
#
_cell.length_a   1.000
_cell.length_b   1.000
_cell.length_c   1.000
_cell.angle_alpha   90.00
_cell.angle_beta   90.00
_cell.angle_gamma   90.00
#
_symmetry.space_group_name_H-M   'P 1'
#
loop_
_entity.id
_entity.type
_entity.pdbx_description
1 polymer ?
#
loop_
_entity_poly.entity_id
_entity_poly.type
_entity_poly.pdbx_seq_one_letter_code
_entity_poly.pdbx_strand_id
1 'polypeptide(L)'
;MKTHAISGPAFAALLLVALLMGSNHIAARIAFDNGADVAAAVVMRSSITAVVVGLIILVQGVSIRLTSRHKKVLPLVGILFTIQSVTIYSSVARLPVSLALLAFNTYPLWIAMWARVLYQERPEPLVLKAMPVMLIGLALALDVF
;
A
#
# COMPACT_ATOMS: atom_id res chain seq x y z
N MET A 1 -27.68 6.78 -7.37
CA MET A 1 -27.02 6.47 -6.08
C MET A 1 -26.78 7.79 -5.36
N LYS A 2 -27.29 7.94 -4.11
CA LYS A 2 -26.99 9.12 -3.29
C LYS A 2 -25.52 8.97 -2.84
N THR A 3 -24.65 9.79 -3.34
CA THR A 3 -23.27 9.90 -2.83
C THR A 3 -23.36 10.47 -1.43
N HIS A 4 -23.24 9.61 -0.42
CA HIS A 4 -23.09 10.08 0.94
C HIS A 4 -21.73 10.77 1.06
N ALA A 5 -21.71 12.05 1.35
CA ALA A 5 -20.49 12.77 1.68
C ALA A 5 -19.81 12.06 2.87
N ILE A 6 -18.49 11.93 2.80
CA ILE A 6 -17.68 11.34 3.87
C ILE A 6 -17.88 12.18 5.15
N SER A 7 -18.18 11.53 6.27
CA SER A 7 -18.30 12.24 7.56
C SER A 7 -16.96 12.86 7.98
N GLY A 8 -17.00 13.97 8.72
CA GLY A 8 -15.80 14.65 9.21
C GLY A 8 -14.81 13.72 9.92
N PRO A 9 -15.24 12.88 10.88
CA PRO A 9 -14.37 11.88 11.52
C PRO A 9 -13.75 10.88 10.56
N ALA A 10 -14.51 10.40 9.56
CA ALA A 10 -13.99 9.49 8.55
C ALA A 10 -12.94 10.18 7.67
N PHE A 11 -13.15 11.43 7.29
CA PHE A 11 -12.16 12.23 6.56
C PHE A 11 -10.89 12.44 7.37
N ALA A 12 -11.01 12.79 8.67
CA ALA A 12 -9.87 12.94 9.56
C ALA A 12 -9.07 11.64 9.71
N ALA A 13 -9.76 10.50 9.84
CA ALA A 13 -9.11 9.19 9.88
C ALA A 13 -8.35 8.86 8.58
N LEU A 14 -8.93 9.15 7.43
CA LEU A 14 -8.26 8.96 6.13
C LEU A 14 -7.02 9.86 6.00
N LEU A 15 -7.13 11.12 6.43
CA LEU A 15 -6.00 12.06 6.41
C LEU A 15 -4.87 11.57 7.33
N LEU A 16 -5.19 11.10 8.54
CA LEU A 16 -4.21 10.53 9.46
C LEU A 16 -3.51 9.32 8.85
N VAL A 17 -4.26 8.40 8.24
CA VAL A 17 -3.68 7.23 7.56
C VAL A 17 -2.76 7.67 6.42
N ALA A 18 -3.16 8.65 5.61
CA ALA A 18 -2.33 9.18 4.52
C ALA A 18 -1.02 9.78 5.03
N LEU A 19 -1.08 10.57 6.13
CA LEU A 19 0.11 11.13 6.77
C LEU A 19 1.04 10.05 7.31
N LEU A 20 0.50 9.04 7.98
CA LEU A 20 1.29 7.92 8.51
C LEU A 20 1.93 7.10 7.39
N MET A 21 1.23 6.88 6.28
CA MET A 21 1.78 6.16 5.13
C MET A 21 2.90 6.96 4.44
N GLY A 22 2.71 8.28 4.25
CA GLY A 22 3.75 9.14 3.69
C GLY A 22 4.99 9.21 4.58
N SER A 23 4.81 9.42 5.88
CA SER A 23 5.89 9.45 6.87
C SER A 23 6.69 8.15 6.92
N ASN A 24 6.04 7.00 6.72
CA ASN A 24 6.72 5.71 6.69
C ASN A 24 7.76 5.61 5.55
N HIS A 25 7.47 6.15 4.37
CA HIS A 25 8.43 6.12 3.25
C HIS A 25 9.58 7.10 3.45
N ILE A 26 9.32 8.26 4.05
CA ILE A 26 10.37 9.23 4.42
C ILE A 26 11.29 8.64 5.48
N ALA A 27 10.72 8.04 6.52
CA ALA A 27 11.49 7.37 7.57
C ALA A 27 12.35 6.22 7.02
N ALA A 28 11.80 5.42 6.09
CA ALA A 28 12.53 4.37 5.42
C ALA A 28 13.72 4.94 4.62
N ARG A 29 13.53 6.04 3.89
CA ARG A 29 14.60 6.70 3.15
C ARG A 29 15.73 7.16 4.08
N ILE A 30 15.38 7.83 5.16
CA ILE A 30 16.36 8.28 6.18
C ILE A 30 17.15 7.09 6.75
N ALA A 31 16.46 5.98 7.04
CA ALA A 31 17.13 4.78 7.54
C ALA A 31 18.13 4.20 6.51
N PHE A 32 17.76 4.14 5.24
CA PHE A 32 18.62 3.63 4.17
C PHE A 32 19.83 4.54 3.91
N ASP A 33 19.64 5.85 3.96
CA ASP A 33 20.72 6.82 3.82
C ASP A 33 21.72 6.72 5.00
N ASN A 34 21.29 6.19 6.16
CA ASN A 34 22.12 5.89 7.32
C ASN A 34 22.62 4.43 7.36
N GLY A 35 22.54 3.71 6.25
CA GLY A 35 23.12 2.38 6.11
C GLY A 35 22.23 1.21 6.56
N ALA A 36 20.93 1.43 6.81
CA ALA A 36 20.03 0.34 7.10
C ALA A 36 19.84 -0.56 5.86
N ASP A 37 19.86 -1.88 6.06
CA ASP A 37 19.58 -2.84 5.00
C ASP A 37 18.08 -2.96 4.73
N VAL A 38 17.73 -3.06 3.45
CA VAL A 38 16.32 -3.17 2.99
C VAL A 38 15.65 -4.41 3.55
N ALA A 39 16.35 -5.56 3.54
CA ALA A 39 15.78 -6.81 4.05
C ALA A 39 15.53 -6.71 5.56
N ALA A 40 16.46 -6.14 6.32
CA ALA A 40 16.31 -5.92 7.76
C ALA A 40 15.10 -5.00 8.06
N ALA A 41 14.94 -3.92 7.31
CA ALA A 41 13.82 -2.99 7.47
C ALA A 41 12.46 -3.68 7.21
N VAL A 42 12.36 -4.49 6.15
CA VAL A 42 11.14 -5.24 5.82
C VAL A 42 10.82 -6.28 6.88
N VAL A 43 11.82 -7.04 7.34
CA VAL A 43 11.65 -8.06 8.39
C VAL A 43 11.22 -7.40 9.70
N MET A 44 11.89 -6.35 10.14
CA MET A 44 11.59 -5.66 11.38
C MET A 44 10.17 -5.09 11.38
N ARG A 45 9.79 -4.39 10.30
CA ARG A 45 8.43 -3.86 10.14
C ARG A 45 7.37 -4.97 10.19
N SER A 46 7.59 -6.04 9.43
CA SER A 46 6.65 -7.16 9.35
C SER A 46 6.50 -7.88 10.68
N SER A 47 7.61 -8.07 11.41
CA SER A 47 7.61 -8.68 12.72
C SER A 47 6.86 -7.84 13.75
N ILE A 48 7.11 -6.54 13.80
CA ILE A 48 6.39 -5.62 14.69
C ILE A 48 4.89 -5.66 14.38
N THR A 49 4.53 -5.57 13.10
CA THR A 49 3.12 -5.65 12.68
C THR A 49 2.48 -6.98 13.09
N ALA A 50 3.16 -8.09 12.89
CA ALA A 50 2.66 -9.41 13.27
C ALA A 50 2.45 -9.53 14.78
N VAL A 51 3.39 -9.02 15.58
CA VAL A 51 3.28 -9.00 17.05
C VAL A 51 2.09 -8.14 17.48
N VAL A 52 1.98 -6.91 16.98
CA VAL A 52 0.89 -5.99 17.35
C VAL A 52 -0.47 -6.57 16.98
N VAL A 53 -0.62 -7.06 15.73
CA VAL A 53 -1.89 -7.67 15.28
C VAL A 53 -2.19 -8.94 16.09
N GLY A 54 -1.17 -9.76 16.37
CA GLY A 54 -1.31 -10.95 17.22
C GLY A 54 -1.81 -10.60 18.62
N LEU A 55 -1.24 -9.57 19.25
CA LEU A 55 -1.68 -9.10 20.55
C LEU A 55 -3.12 -8.56 20.52
N ILE A 56 -3.50 -7.80 19.50
CA ILE A 56 -4.88 -7.32 19.34
C ILE A 56 -5.86 -8.50 19.24
N ILE A 57 -5.54 -9.51 18.44
CA ILE A 57 -6.39 -10.70 18.30
C ILE A 57 -6.53 -11.45 19.63
N LEU A 58 -5.42 -11.60 20.38
CA LEU A 58 -5.42 -12.25 21.67
C LEU A 58 -6.28 -11.49 22.71
N VAL A 59 -6.09 -10.17 22.77
CA VAL A 59 -6.85 -9.31 23.71
C VAL A 59 -8.34 -9.28 23.38
N GLN A 60 -8.70 -9.27 22.10
CA GLN A 60 -10.09 -9.27 21.67
C GLN A 60 -10.75 -10.65 21.71
N GLY A 61 -9.99 -11.71 22.00
CA GLY A 61 -10.51 -13.08 22.04
C GLY A 61 -11.11 -13.58 20.72
N VAL A 62 -10.64 -13.02 19.57
CA VAL A 62 -11.17 -13.36 18.25
C VAL A 62 -10.75 -14.77 17.88
N SER A 63 -11.71 -15.67 17.67
CA SER A 63 -11.45 -17.02 17.19
C SER A 63 -11.09 -17.04 15.70
N ILE A 64 -9.83 -17.30 15.38
CA ILE A 64 -9.36 -17.43 13.99
C ILE A 64 -9.66 -18.87 13.50
N ARG A 65 -10.79 -19.04 12.83
CA ARG A 65 -11.11 -20.31 12.17
C ARG A 65 -10.66 -20.28 10.71
N LEU A 66 -9.51 -20.91 10.44
CA LEU A 66 -8.97 -21.01 9.08
C LEU A 66 -9.62 -22.20 8.34
N THR A 67 -10.37 -21.90 7.30
CA THR A 67 -10.86 -22.92 6.35
C THR A 67 -9.69 -23.48 5.53
N SER A 68 -9.81 -24.69 5.01
CA SER A 68 -8.78 -25.31 4.15
C SER A 68 -8.36 -24.44 2.97
N ARG A 69 -9.27 -23.65 2.42
CA ARG A 69 -8.98 -22.67 1.37
C ARG A 69 -8.06 -21.56 1.89
N HIS A 70 -8.32 -21.03 3.08
CA HIS A 70 -7.50 -19.97 3.68
C HIS A 70 -6.06 -20.45 3.92
N LYS A 71 -5.88 -21.69 4.40
CA LYS A 71 -4.55 -22.29 4.63
C LYS A 71 -3.70 -22.39 3.36
N LYS A 72 -4.33 -22.50 2.18
CA LYS A 72 -3.64 -22.55 0.88
C LYS A 72 -3.37 -21.16 0.30
N VAL A 73 -4.32 -20.24 0.45
CA VAL A 73 -4.25 -18.91 -0.17
C VAL A 73 -3.40 -17.95 0.65
N LEU A 74 -3.46 -18.00 1.99
CA LEU A 74 -2.72 -17.06 2.85
C LEU A 74 -1.21 -17.10 2.64
N PRO A 75 -0.54 -18.27 2.51
CA PRO A 75 0.90 -18.27 2.22
C PRO A 75 1.23 -17.63 0.87
N LEU A 76 0.42 -17.86 -0.15
CA LEU A 76 0.61 -17.23 -1.47
C LEU A 76 0.48 -15.71 -1.38
N VAL A 77 -0.56 -15.22 -0.71
CA VAL A 77 -0.75 -13.78 -0.47
C VAL A 77 0.42 -13.21 0.34
N GLY A 78 0.90 -13.92 1.35
CA GLY A 78 2.05 -13.52 2.15
C GLY A 78 3.33 -13.40 1.31
N ILE A 79 3.60 -14.36 0.43
CA ILE A 79 4.75 -14.32 -0.48
C ILE A 79 4.64 -13.11 -1.44
N LEU A 80 3.48 -12.92 -2.06
CA LEU A 80 3.25 -11.79 -2.96
C LEU A 80 3.44 -10.44 -2.24
N PHE A 81 2.94 -10.33 -1.00
CA PHE A 81 3.09 -9.13 -0.19
C PHE A 81 4.55 -8.88 0.21
N THR A 82 5.31 -9.95 0.48
CA THR A 82 6.75 -9.86 0.76
C THR A 82 7.51 -9.37 -0.46
N ILE A 83 7.26 -9.94 -1.64
CA ILE A 83 7.87 -9.50 -2.91
C ILE A 83 7.55 -8.02 -3.16
N GLN A 84 6.30 -7.62 -3.01
CA GLN A 84 5.89 -6.22 -3.15
C GLN A 84 6.65 -5.32 -2.17
N SER A 85 6.74 -5.70 -0.90
CA SER A 85 7.40 -4.91 0.13
C SER A 85 8.89 -4.74 -0.18
N VAL A 86 9.59 -5.82 -0.48
CA VAL A 86 11.01 -5.77 -0.85
C VAL A 86 11.23 -4.90 -2.08
N THR A 87 10.36 -5.01 -3.09
CA THR A 87 10.48 -4.24 -4.33
C THR A 87 10.30 -2.74 -4.08
N ILE A 88 9.28 -2.33 -3.33
CA ILE A 88 9.04 -0.91 -3.07
C ILE A 88 10.14 -0.30 -2.18
N TYR A 89 10.58 -1.00 -1.14
CA TYR A 89 11.67 -0.52 -0.29
C TYR A 89 13.01 -0.47 -1.03
N SER A 90 13.27 -1.44 -1.92
CA SER A 90 14.45 -1.39 -2.79
C SER A 90 14.40 -0.21 -3.77
N SER A 91 13.21 0.15 -4.24
CA SER A 91 13.03 1.34 -5.07
C SER A 91 13.28 2.62 -4.28
N VAL A 92 12.73 2.72 -3.08
CA VAL A 92 12.95 3.88 -2.18
C VAL A 92 14.42 4.02 -1.77
N ALA A 93 15.15 2.92 -1.63
CA ALA A 93 16.58 2.94 -1.31
C ALA A 93 17.46 3.45 -2.46
N ARG A 94 17.02 3.25 -3.71
CA ARG A 94 17.83 3.52 -4.92
C ARG A 94 17.39 4.73 -5.73
N LEU A 95 16.12 5.10 -5.65
CA LEU A 95 15.52 6.19 -6.41
C LEU A 95 15.12 7.34 -5.47
N PRO A 96 14.97 8.56 -5.99
CA PRO A 96 14.27 9.60 -5.25
C PRO A 96 12.90 9.12 -4.79
N VAL A 97 12.54 9.39 -3.54
CA VAL A 97 11.28 8.92 -2.93
C VAL A 97 10.07 9.35 -3.79
N SER A 98 10.13 10.55 -4.36
CA SER A 98 9.10 11.07 -5.26
C SER A 98 8.87 10.17 -6.47
N LEU A 99 9.93 9.72 -7.14
CA LEU A 99 9.82 8.81 -8.30
C LEU A 99 9.30 7.43 -7.89
N ALA A 100 9.79 6.88 -6.78
CA ALA A 100 9.33 5.60 -6.27
C ALA A 100 7.82 5.63 -5.94
N LEU A 101 7.37 6.71 -5.29
CA LEU A 101 5.96 6.89 -4.96
C LEU A 101 5.10 7.17 -6.19
N LEU A 102 5.59 7.94 -7.17
CA LEU A 102 4.87 8.16 -8.42
C LEU A 102 4.66 6.84 -9.17
N ALA A 103 5.72 6.06 -9.33
CA ALA A 103 5.63 4.74 -9.95
C ALA A 103 4.68 3.80 -9.18
N PHE A 104 4.75 3.79 -7.85
CA PHE A 104 3.84 2.99 -7.02
C PHE A 104 2.38 3.42 -7.22
N ASN A 105 2.09 4.72 -7.32
CA ASN A 105 0.74 5.23 -7.51
C ASN A 105 0.15 4.93 -8.90
N THR A 106 0.88 4.29 -9.81
CA THR A 106 0.31 3.74 -11.05
C THR A 106 -0.47 2.44 -10.82
N TYR A 107 -0.41 1.83 -9.61
CA TYR A 107 -1.06 0.55 -9.32
C TYR A 107 -2.56 0.48 -9.67
N PRO A 108 -3.38 1.55 -9.57
CA PRO A 108 -4.78 1.47 -9.95
C PRO A 108 -4.98 1.20 -11.45
N LEU A 109 -4.04 1.67 -12.31
CA LEU A 109 -4.07 1.35 -13.75
C LEU A 109 -3.87 -0.14 -13.97
N TRP A 110 -2.91 -0.74 -13.26
CA TRP A 110 -2.63 -2.18 -13.34
C TRP A 110 -3.81 -3.00 -12.81
N ILE A 111 -4.44 -2.57 -11.71
CA ILE A 111 -5.65 -3.22 -11.19
C ILE A 111 -6.77 -3.17 -12.24
N ALA A 112 -7.04 -2.01 -12.83
CA ALA A 112 -8.07 -1.86 -13.86
C ALA A 112 -7.78 -2.72 -15.10
N MET A 113 -6.51 -2.78 -15.52
CA MET A 113 -6.08 -3.64 -16.64
C MET A 113 -6.32 -5.12 -16.32
N TRP A 114 -5.86 -5.60 -15.16
CA TRP A 114 -6.01 -6.99 -14.78
C TRP A 114 -7.47 -7.38 -14.51
N ALA A 115 -8.29 -6.48 -13.91
CA ALA A 115 -9.72 -6.70 -13.73
C ALA A 115 -10.41 -6.90 -15.08
N ARG A 116 -10.03 -6.11 -16.08
CA ARG A 116 -10.57 -6.27 -17.45
C ARG A 116 -10.14 -7.58 -18.11
N VAL A 117 -8.87 -7.99 -17.94
CA VAL A 117 -8.32 -9.19 -18.59
C VAL A 117 -8.82 -10.47 -17.92
N LEU A 118 -8.82 -10.53 -16.59
CA LEU A 118 -9.13 -11.75 -15.83
C LEU A 118 -10.61 -11.92 -15.55
N TYR A 119 -11.32 -10.83 -15.25
CA TYR A 119 -12.72 -10.86 -14.82
C TYR A 119 -13.66 -10.27 -15.85
N GLN A 120 -13.13 -9.72 -16.96
CA GLN A 120 -13.89 -9.02 -18.00
C GLN A 120 -14.76 -7.85 -17.46
N GLU A 121 -14.41 -7.38 -16.27
CA GLU A 121 -15.05 -6.22 -15.68
C GLU A 121 -14.62 -4.96 -16.43
N ARG A 122 -15.61 -4.09 -16.74
CA ARG A 122 -15.31 -2.80 -17.37
C ARG A 122 -15.03 -1.79 -16.26
N PRO A 123 -13.81 -1.22 -16.20
CA PRO A 123 -13.52 -0.15 -15.25
C PRO A 123 -14.49 1.01 -15.44
N GLU A 124 -14.92 1.62 -14.34
CA GLU A 124 -15.83 2.76 -14.41
C GLU A 124 -15.17 3.91 -15.21
N PRO A 125 -15.86 4.49 -16.21
CA PRO A 125 -15.26 5.51 -17.08
C PRO A 125 -14.73 6.74 -16.31
N LEU A 126 -15.37 7.06 -15.17
CA LEU A 126 -14.92 8.14 -14.30
C LEU A 126 -13.55 7.85 -13.69
N VAL A 127 -13.32 6.61 -13.25
CA VAL A 127 -12.04 6.17 -12.68
C VAL A 127 -10.94 6.27 -13.73
N LEU A 128 -11.19 5.80 -14.96
CA LEU A 128 -10.21 5.88 -16.05
C LEU A 128 -9.83 7.32 -16.42
N LYS A 129 -10.75 8.26 -16.31
CA LYS A 129 -10.49 9.69 -16.57
C LYS A 129 -9.79 10.37 -15.39
N ALA A 130 -10.09 9.95 -14.16
CA ALA A 130 -9.47 10.51 -12.97
C ALA A 130 -7.99 10.10 -12.79
N MET A 131 -7.62 8.89 -13.21
CA MET A 131 -6.27 8.36 -13.06
C MET A 131 -5.16 9.24 -13.66
N PRO A 132 -5.21 9.65 -14.96
CA PRO A 132 -4.17 10.52 -15.50
C PRO A 132 -4.11 11.88 -14.80
N VAL A 133 -5.25 12.42 -14.41
CA VAL A 133 -5.30 13.69 -13.66
C VAL A 133 -4.63 13.54 -12.30
N MET A 134 -4.89 12.44 -11.59
CA MET A 134 -4.24 12.16 -10.30
C MET A 134 -2.72 11.97 -10.46
N LEU A 135 -2.26 11.27 -11.50
CA LEU A 135 -0.84 11.05 -11.75
C LEU A 135 -0.11 12.35 -12.11
N ILE A 136 -0.72 13.18 -12.95
CA ILE A 136 -0.17 14.51 -13.30
C ILE A 136 -0.11 15.38 -12.05
N GLY A 137 -1.20 15.45 -11.27
CA GLY A 137 -1.22 16.21 -10.02
C GLY A 137 -0.17 15.73 -9.01
N LEU A 138 0.03 14.43 -8.92
CA LEU A 138 1.06 13.83 -8.05
C LEU A 138 2.46 14.14 -8.56
N ALA A 139 2.70 14.05 -9.88
CA ALA A 139 3.99 14.39 -10.48
C ALA A 139 4.38 15.85 -10.25
N LEU A 140 3.42 16.77 -10.38
CA LEU A 140 3.61 18.19 -10.06
C LEU A 140 3.85 18.42 -8.57
N ALA A 141 3.09 17.75 -7.70
CA ALA A 141 3.24 17.89 -6.24
C ALA A 141 4.56 17.34 -5.71
N LEU A 142 5.14 16.34 -6.39
CA LEU A 142 6.40 15.71 -6.03
C LEU A 142 7.62 16.31 -6.75
N ASP A 143 7.44 17.37 -7.51
CA ASP A 143 8.50 18.08 -8.26
C ASP A 143 9.37 17.10 -9.07
N VAL A 144 8.72 16.28 -9.90
CA VAL A 144 9.36 15.22 -10.69
C VAL A 144 9.91 15.73 -12.04
N PHE A 145 9.59 16.98 -12.43
CA PHE A 145 10.02 17.60 -13.69
C PHE A 145 11.21 18.51 -13.52
#